data_b11dac4c1363e5ed52842fcc941a4c27
#
_entry.id   b11dac4c1363e5ed52842fcc941a4c27
#
_cell.length_a   1.000
_cell.length_b   1.000
_cell.length_c   1.000
_cell.angle_alpha   90.00
_cell.angle_beta   90.00
_cell.angle_gamma   90.00
#
_symmetry.space_group_name_H-M   'P 1'
#
loop_
_entity.id
_entity.type
_entity.pdbx_description
1 polymer ?
#
loop_
_entity_poly.entity_id
_entity_poly.type
_entity_poly.pdbx_seq_one_letter_code
_entity_poly.pdbx_strand_id
1 'polypeptide(L)'
;MQVVDESVNLNRMRLTRPVHWLKGAKRDFEDFPAEAQLMMRRALTVAADGGKSDKAKPFKGVDGGVFEIALPHRGEAYRVIYAVQIDEALWVIHAFQKKSKSGIKTPQKEVDLIRDRLKRLKEALR
;
A
#
# COMPACT_ATOMS: atom_id res chain seq x y z
N MET A 1 -8.33 -9.71 -12.12
CA MET A 1 -7.90 -8.50 -11.38
C MET A 1 -6.84 -7.78 -12.19
N GLN A 2 -7.02 -6.49 -12.40
CA GLN A 2 -6.06 -5.72 -13.18
C GLN A 2 -4.94 -5.19 -12.31
N VAL A 3 -3.73 -5.25 -12.82
CA VAL A 3 -2.52 -4.90 -12.10
C VAL A 3 -1.72 -3.91 -12.93
N VAL A 4 -1.15 -2.91 -12.26
CA VAL A 4 -0.20 -1.99 -12.88
C VAL A 4 1.17 -2.24 -12.26
N ASP A 5 2.15 -2.57 -13.09
CA ASP A 5 3.52 -2.78 -12.66
C ASP A 5 4.28 -1.47 -12.79
N GLU A 6 4.73 -0.95 -11.66
CA GLU A 6 5.55 0.27 -11.63
C GLU A 6 6.97 0.00 -11.16
N SER A 7 7.37 -1.25 -11.15
CA SER A 7 8.74 -1.54 -10.76
C SER A 7 9.72 -0.91 -11.76
N VAL A 8 10.76 -0.29 -11.23
CA VAL A 8 11.80 0.31 -12.03
C VAL A 8 13.07 -0.50 -11.82
N ASN A 9 13.49 -1.21 -12.83
CA ASN A 9 14.60 -2.12 -12.72
C ASN A 9 15.91 -1.44 -13.08
N LEU A 10 16.23 -0.37 -12.36
CA LEU A 10 17.45 0.41 -12.61
C LEU A 10 18.67 -0.14 -11.91
N ASN A 11 18.49 -0.96 -10.90
CA ASN A 11 19.60 -1.47 -10.14
C ASN A 11 19.44 -2.98 -9.91
N ARG A 12 19.91 -3.72 -10.88
CA ARG A 12 19.81 -5.18 -10.88
C ARG A 12 20.67 -5.85 -9.83
N MET A 13 21.59 -5.11 -9.23
CA MET A 13 22.45 -5.65 -8.18
C MET A 13 21.74 -5.73 -6.83
N ARG A 14 20.62 -5.06 -6.70
CA ARG A 14 19.81 -5.10 -5.49
C ARG A 14 18.68 -6.10 -5.61
N LEU A 15 18.37 -6.76 -4.49
CA LEU A 15 17.21 -7.64 -4.41
C LEU A 15 15.97 -6.82 -4.07
N THR A 16 15.63 -5.86 -4.92
CA THR A 16 14.47 -5.02 -4.74
C THR A 16 13.24 -5.73 -5.28
N ARG A 17 12.20 -5.80 -4.48
CA ARG A 17 10.94 -6.37 -4.93
C ARG A 17 10.30 -5.48 -5.98
N PRO A 18 9.70 -6.05 -7.04
CA PRO A 18 8.86 -5.23 -7.91
C PRO A 18 7.64 -4.73 -7.14
N VAL A 19 7.19 -3.53 -7.49
CA VAL A 19 6.01 -2.92 -6.88
C VAL A 19 4.86 -3.03 -7.87
N HIS A 20 3.83 -3.75 -7.48
CA HIS A 20 2.62 -3.90 -8.28
C HIS A 20 1.46 -3.21 -7.59
N TRP A 21 0.60 -2.60 -8.37
CA TRP A 21 -0.57 -1.90 -7.87
C TRP A 21 -1.83 -2.59 -8.35
N LEU A 22 -2.78 -2.80 -7.45
CA LEU A 22 -4.12 -3.10 -7.89
C LEU A 22 -4.67 -1.83 -8.56
N LYS A 23 -5.39 -1.99 -9.65
CA LYS A 23 -5.83 -0.84 -10.46
C LYS A 23 -6.63 0.16 -9.63
N GLY A 24 -7.57 -0.31 -8.80
CA GLY A 24 -8.36 0.57 -7.94
C GLY A 24 -7.52 1.33 -6.93
N ALA A 25 -6.49 0.68 -6.38
CA ALA A 25 -5.59 1.33 -5.44
C ALA A 25 -4.79 2.44 -6.12
N LYS A 26 -4.29 2.18 -7.31
CA LYS A 26 -3.51 3.19 -8.05
C LYS A 26 -4.37 4.38 -8.43
N ARG A 27 -5.58 4.14 -8.89
CA ARG A 27 -6.52 5.21 -9.22
C ARG A 27 -6.78 6.12 -8.01
N ASP A 28 -7.05 5.53 -6.86
CA ASP A 28 -7.33 6.30 -5.65
C ASP A 28 -6.08 7.01 -5.13
N PHE A 29 -4.92 6.38 -5.26
CA PHE A 29 -3.65 6.99 -4.91
C PHE A 29 -3.36 8.23 -5.76
N GLU A 30 -3.69 8.19 -7.03
CA GLU A 30 -3.44 9.31 -7.94
C GLU A 30 -4.28 10.54 -7.62
N ASP A 31 -5.31 10.38 -6.80
CA ASP A 31 -6.09 11.51 -6.28
C ASP A 31 -5.45 12.19 -5.06
N PHE A 32 -4.38 11.62 -4.51
CA PHE A 32 -3.66 12.24 -3.41
C PHE A 32 -2.93 13.49 -3.89
N PRO A 33 -2.71 14.49 -3.00
CA PRO A 33 -1.84 15.62 -3.34
C PRO A 33 -0.46 15.14 -3.78
N ALA A 34 0.18 15.89 -4.67
CA ALA A 34 1.48 15.50 -5.23
C ALA A 34 2.53 15.23 -4.15
N GLU A 35 2.57 16.06 -3.09
CA GLU A 35 3.51 15.84 -2.00
C GLU A 35 3.24 14.54 -1.26
N ALA A 36 1.97 14.20 -1.04
CA ALA A 36 1.59 12.96 -0.37
C ALA A 36 1.98 11.76 -1.24
N GLN A 37 1.76 11.85 -2.56
CA GLN A 37 2.19 10.79 -3.47
C GLN A 37 3.71 10.58 -3.40
N LEU A 38 4.47 11.66 -3.42
CA LEU A 38 5.93 11.56 -3.37
C LEU A 38 6.41 10.88 -2.09
N MET A 39 5.86 11.29 -0.95
CA MET A 39 6.24 10.72 0.34
C MET A 39 5.83 9.25 0.45
N MET A 40 4.66 8.90 -0.09
CA MET A 40 4.21 7.51 -0.11
C MET A 40 5.10 6.65 -1.00
N ARG A 41 5.51 7.16 -2.16
CA ARG A 41 6.41 6.41 -3.05
C ARG A 41 7.76 6.15 -2.39
N ARG A 42 8.28 7.11 -1.63
CA ARG A 42 9.52 6.92 -0.87
C ARG A 42 9.37 5.81 0.17
N ALA A 43 8.26 5.80 0.89
CA ALA A 43 8.00 4.76 1.88
C ALA A 43 7.84 3.38 1.23
N LEU A 44 7.19 3.32 0.09
CA LEU A 44 7.04 2.06 -0.66
C LEU A 44 8.39 1.57 -1.19
N THR A 45 9.28 2.48 -1.61
CA THR A 45 10.62 2.11 -2.05
C THR A 45 11.41 1.47 -0.91
N VAL A 46 11.33 2.03 0.29
CA VAL A 46 11.96 1.44 1.47
C VAL A 46 11.44 0.02 1.71
N ALA A 47 10.12 -0.16 1.60
CA ALA A 47 9.50 -1.48 1.79
C ALA A 47 9.93 -2.46 0.70
N ALA A 48 10.01 -2.01 -0.56
CA ALA A 48 10.44 -2.85 -1.67
C ALA A 48 11.89 -3.32 -1.49
N ASP A 49 12.72 -2.50 -0.89
CA ASP A 49 14.12 -2.84 -0.60
C ASP A 49 14.27 -3.73 0.64
N GLY A 50 13.19 -4.15 1.25
CA GLY A 50 13.22 -5.05 2.40
C GLY A 50 13.15 -4.36 3.75
N GLY A 51 13.10 -3.04 3.78
CA GLY A 51 12.98 -2.26 5.01
C GLY A 51 11.53 -1.97 5.37
N LYS A 52 11.37 -1.03 6.27
CA LYS A 52 10.07 -0.54 6.67
C LYS A 52 10.20 0.93 7.05
N SER A 53 9.41 1.78 6.40
CA SER A 53 9.38 3.19 6.75
C SER A 53 8.92 3.37 8.21
N ASP A 54 9.39 4.42 8.87
CA ASP A 54 8.92 4.75 10.22
C ASP A 54 7.44 5.14 10.25
N LYS A 55 6.85 5.43 9.09
CA LYS A 55 5.42 5.69 8.96
C LYS A 55 4.59 4.43 8.74
N ALA A 56 5.23 3.27 8.60
CA ALA A 56 4.55 2.01 8.34
C ALA A 56 4.38 1.22 9.63
N LYS A 57 3.26 0.53 9.73
CA LYS A 57 2.98 -0.38 10.83
C LYS A 57 2.20 -1.58 10.32
N PRO A 58 2.25 -2.73 11.01
CA PRO A 58 1.43 -3.87 10.61
C PRO A 58 -0.04 -3.50 10.58
N PHE A 59 -0.76 -3.97 9.57
CA PHE A 59 -2.18 -3.77 9.46
C PHE A 59 -2.90 -4.93 10.13
N LYS A 60 -3.66 -4.64 11.19
CA LYS A 60 -4.37 -5.65 11.96
C LYS A 60 -5.68 -6.02 11.30
N GLY A 61 -6.13 -7.24 11.55
CA GLY A 61 -7.41 -7.71 11.03
C GLY A 61 -7.33 -8.46 9.71
N VAL A 62 -6.11 -8.68 9.20
CA VAL A 62 -5.85 -9.48 8.02
C VAL A 62 -4.63 -10.36 8.29
N ASP A 63 -4.29 -11.24 7.34
CA ASP A 63 -3.14 -12.11 7.47
C ASP A 63 -1.83 -11.30 7.58
N GLY A 64 -0.79 -11.94 8.12
CA GLY A 64 0.51 -11.29 8.28
C GLY A 64 1.12 -10.85 6.95
N GLY A 65 2.10 -9.95 7.05
CA GLY A 65 2.77 -9.43 5.85
C GLY A 65 2.04 -8.27 5.19
N VAL A 66 1.01 -7.73 5.83
CA VAL A 66 0.26 -6.58 5.36
C VAL A 66 0.55 -5.39 6.27
N PHE A 67 0.84 -4.25 5.67
CA PHE A 67 1.24 -3.05 6.39
C PHE A 67 0.43 -1.84 5.95
N GLU A 68 0.35 -0.88 6.84
CA GLU A 68 -0.28 0.40 6.57
C GLU A 68 0.77 1.51 6.68
N ILE A 69 0.86 2.36 5.67
CA ILE A 69 1.60 3.62 5.76
C ILE A 69 0.58 4.71 6.02
N ALA A 70 0.75 5.43 7.13
CA ALA A 70 -0.13 6.54 7.47
C ALA A 70 0.68 7.83 7.39
N LEU A 71 0.21 8.79 6.61
CA LEU A 71 0.90 10.04 6.35
C LEU A 71 -0.02 11.22 6.63
N PRO A 72 0.28 12.03 7.67
CA PRO A 72 -0.46 13.26 7.87
C PRO A 72 -0.02 14.31 6.84
N HIS A 73 -0.96 15.05 6.31
CA HIS A 73 -0.69 16.11 5.37
C HIS A 73 -1.82 17.14 5.44
N ARG A 74 -1.52 18.34 5.92
CA ARG A 74 -2.45 19.48 6.02
C ARG A 74 -3.77 19.12 6.72
N GLY A 75 -3.68 18.44 7.87
CA GLY A 75 -4.85 18.09 8.67
C GLY A 75 -5.59 16.85 8.21
N GLU A 76 -5.19 16.26 7.09
CA GLU A 76 -5.77 15.02 6.58
C GLU A 76 -4.79 13.87 6.80
N ALA A 77 -5.30 12.67 6.81
CA ALA A 77 -4.46 11.47 6.88
C ALA A 77 -4.61 10.68 5.58
N TYR A 78 -3.49 10.43 4.92
CA TYR A 78 -3.45 9.61 3.71
C TYR A 78 -2.87 8.26 4.07
N ARG A 79 -3.50 7.20 3.60
CA ARG A 79 -3.11 5.84 3.96
C ARG A 79 -2.95 4.97 2.74
N VAL A 80 -1.93 4.13 2.78
CA VAL A 80 -1.68 3.12 1.75
C VAL A 80 -1.49 1.78 2.45
N ILE A 81 -2.16 0.76 1.95
CA ILE A 81 -2.05 -0.61 2.46
C ILE A 81 -1.26 -1.42 1.44
N TYR A 82 -0.23 -2.12 1.90
CA TYR A 82 0.58 -2.95 1.01
C TYR A 82 0.88 -4.30 1.65
N ALA A 83 1.15 -5.29 0.81
CA ALA A 83 1.51 -6.64 1.22
C ALA A 83 2.87 -7.01 0.64
N VAL A 84 3.71 -7.71 1.41
CA VAL A 84 5.08 -8.01 1.00
C VAL A 84 5.37 -9.50 0.84
N GLN A 85 4.41 -10.37 1.12
CA GLN A 85 4.63 -11.80 1.10
C GLN A 85 3.80 -12.51 0.04
N ILE A 86 3.47 -11.82 -1.04
CA ILE A 86 2.67 -12.38 -2.12
C ILE A 86 3.53 -12.36 -3.39
N ASP A 87 3.85 -13.54 -3.92
CA ASP A 87 4.52 -13.71 -5.21
C ASP A 87 5.83 -12.91 -5.31
N GLU A 88 6.59 -12.84 -4.22
CA GLU A 88 7.88 -12.16 -4.15
C GLU A 88 7.86 -10.70 -4.62
N ALA A 89 6.71 -10.08 -4.52
CA ALA A 89 6.49 -8.70 -4.91
C ALA A 89 5.89 -7.91 -3.76
N LEU A 90 5.97 -6.60 -3.86
CA LEU A 90 5.20 -5.71 -2.99
C LEU A 90 3.94 -5.34 -3.75
N TRP A 91 2.79 -5.57 -3.13
CA TRP A 91 1.50 -5.29 -3.74
C TRP A 91 0.82 -4.15 -3.00
N VAL A 92 0.50 -3.08 -3.71
CA VAL A 92 -0.32 -2.00 -3.14
C VAL A 92 -1.78 -2.39 -3.31
N ILE A 93 -2.44 -2.62 -2.19
CA ILE A 93 -3.80 -3.19 -2.12
C ILE A 93 -4.84 -2.10 -2.10
N HIS A 94 -4.58 -1.00 -1.40
CA HIS A 94 -5.57 0.05 -1.19
C HIS A 94 -4.90 1.37 -0.88
N ALA A 95 -5.54 2.46 -1.25
CA ALA A 95 -5.11 3.82 -0.92
C ALA A 95 -6.36 4.62 -0.62
N PHE A 96 -6.35 5.37 0.48
CA PHE A 96 -7.52 6.15 0.85
C PHE A 96 -7.12 7.32 1.74
N GLN A 97 -7.98 8.32 1.74
CA GLN A 97 -7.86 9.47 2.62
C GLN A 97 -8.78 9.26 3.81
N LYS A 98 -8.24 9.39 5.00
CA LYS A 98 -9.03 9.33 6.22
C LYS A 98 -9.21 10.72 6.78
N LYS A 99 -10.44 11.16 6.89
CA LYS A 99 -10.73 12.44 7.52
C LYS A 99 -10.53 12.32 9.02
N SER A 100 -9.86 13.31 9.60
CA SER A 100 -9.26 13.20 10.93
C SER A 100 -10.25 13.24 12.10
N LYS A 101 -11.54 13.37 11.85
CA LYS A 101 -12.52 13.55 12.92
C LYS A 101 -12.85 12.30 13.72
N SER A 102 -12.47 11.14 13.26
CA SER A 102 -12.92 9.86 13.83
C SER A 102 -11.81 9.06 14.51
N GLY A 103 -10.73 9.71 14.89
CA GLY A 103 -9.63 9.02 15.57
C GLY A 103 -8.77 8.19 14.62
N ILE A 104 -8.00 7.26 15.20
CA ILE A 104 -6.97 6.53 14.48
C ILE A 104 -7.45 5.23 13.83
N LYS A 105 -8.65 4.79 14.15
CA LYS A 105 -9.15 3.50 13.69
C LYS A 105 -9.58 3.55 12.23
N THR A 106 -9.17 2.55 11.45
CA THR A 106 -9.59 2.42 10.06
C THR A 106 -11.08 2.07 10.00
N PRO A 107 -11.89 2.79 9.20
CA PRO A 107 -13.31 2.46 9.08
C PRO A 107 -13.52 1.04 8.57
N GLN A 108 -14.57 0.40 9.05
CA GLN A 108 -14.85 -1.00 8.74
C GLN A 108 -15.01 -1.24 7.23
N LYS A 109 -15.62 -0.31 6.51
CA LYS A 109 -15.79 -0.47 5.07
C LYS A 109 -14.45 -0.56 4.33
N GLU A 110 -13.44 0.17 4.82
CA GLU A 110 -12.10 0.09 4.23
C GLU A 110 -11.45 -1.25 4.56
N VAL A 111 -11.61 -1.72 5.79
CA VAL A 111 -11.10 -3.03 6.20
C VAL A 111 -11.71 -4.13 5.34
N ASP A 112 -13.01 -4.08 5.11
CA ASP A 112 -13.72 -5.08 4.32
C ASP A 112 -13.22 -5.09 2.87
N LEU A 113 -13.00 -3.91 2.29
CA LEU A 113 -12.49 -3.78 0.94
C LEU A 113 -11.06 -4.35 0.85
N ILE A 114 -10.23 -4.06 1.83
CA ILE A 114 -8.86 -4.57 1.88
C ILE A 114 -8.87 -6.10 1.95
N ARG A 115 -9.70 -6.69 2.80
CA ARG A 115 -9.82 -8.14 2.90
C ARG A 115 -10.25 -8.76 1.59
N ASP A 116 -11.26 -8.18 0.94
CA ASP A 116 -11.76 -8.69 -0.31
C ASP A 116 -10.70 -8.65 -1.40
N ARG A 117 -9.98 -7.54 -1.49
CA ARG A 117 -8.90 -7.39 -2.47
C ARG A 117 -7.76 -8.37 -2.23
N LEU A 118 -7.38 -8.58 -0.98
CA LEU A 118 -6.35 -9.56 -0.63
C LEU A 118 -6.77 -10.97 -1.03
N LYS A 119 -8.00 -11.33 -0.75
CA LYS A 119 -8.53 -12.64 -1.09
C LYS A 119 -8.50 -12.86 -2.60
N ARG A 120 -8.99 -11.89 -3.36
CA ARG A 120 -9.02 -11.98 -4.83
C ARG A 120 -7.62 -12.06 -5.42
N LEU A 121 -6.69 -11.27 -4.87
CA LEU A 121 -5.32 -11.28 -5.35
C LEU A 121 -4.67 -12.65 -5.13
N LYS A 122 -4.82 -13.23 -3.94
CA LYS A 122 -4.26 -14.55 -3.65
C LYS A 122 -4.85 -15.62 -4.54
N GLU A 123 -6.14 -15.54 -4.81
CA GLU A 123 -6.81 -16.49 -5.71
C GLU A 123 -6.31 -16.34 -7.15
N ALA A 124 -6.09 -15.10 -7.60
CA ALA A 124 -5.62 -14.83 -8.96
C ALA A 124 -4.19 -15.30 -9.20
N LEU A 125 -3.37 -15.35 -8.16
CA LEU A 125 -1.96 -15.71 -8.26
C LEU A 125 -1.65 -17.17 -7.91
N ARG A 126 -2.66 -17.97 -7.71
CA ARG A 126 -2.46 -19.40 -7.48
C ARG A 126 -1.93 -20.10 -8.71
#